data_c5674de95a3bed9600104a2c73cb852b
#
_entry.id   c5674de95a3bed9600104a2c73cb852b
#
_cell.length_a   1.000
_cell.length_b   1.000
_cell.length_c   1.000
_cell.angle_alpha   90.00
_cell.angle_beta   90.00
_cell.angle_gamma   90.00
#
_symmetry.space_group_name_H-M   'P 1'
#
loop_
_entity.id
_entity.type
_entity.pdbx_description
1 polymer ?
#
loop_
_entity_poly.entity_id
_entity_poly.type
_entity_poly.pdbx_seq_one_letter_code
_entity_poly.pdbx_strand_id
1 'polypeptide(L)'
;MDANASALIKKLSHKGRTLAVAESLTAGMVCAHLASVPGASAVLRGGVVVYATDLKHTLAGVDEELLRQRGPVDPEVARQLAPGVAHACGADVGVGLTGVAGPDPQDGHPVGEVYVAAWVSAQALAETRVPADNREPAGSSWVRTLPQGPWGQLEPAARRQAIRSAAVDAAVDLLVEVEPHIAVTAGNKSQALLR
;
A
#
# COMPACT_ATOMS: atom_id res chain seq x y z
N MET A 1 -3.33 8.17 -18.91
CA MET A 1 -3.77 8.29 -17.51
C MET A 1 -4.36 6.95 -17.11
N ASP A 2 -3.92 6.37 -16.01
CA ASP A 2 -4.41 5.07 -15.54
C ASP A 2 -5.88 5.18 -15.12
N ALA A 3 -6.75 4.38 -15.73
CA ALA A 3 -8.18 4.39 -15.47
C ALA A 3 -8.52 3.90 -14.05
N ASN A 4 -7.77 2.91 -13.54
CA ASN A 4 -7.95 2.35 -12.20
C ASN A 4 -7.59 3.38 -11.12
N ALA A 5 -6.42 4.02 -11.25
CA ALA A 5 -6.00 5.07 -10.33
C ALA A 5 -6.97 6.26 -10.34
N SER A 6 -7.46 6.66 -11.53
CA SER A 6 -8.43 7.74 -11.67
C SER A 6 -9.77 7.42 -11.02
N ALA A 7 -10.29 6.20 -11.22
CA ALA A 7 -11.52 5.74 -10.58
C ALA A 7 -11.37 5.63 -9.06
N LEU A 8 -10.24 5.12 -8.57
CA LEU A 8 -9.92 5.00 -7.15
C LEU A 8 -9.91 6.35 -6.45
N ILE A 9 -9.14 7.32 -6.98
CA ILE A 9 -9.06 8.67 -6.41
C ILE A 9 -10.43 9.33 -6.36
N LYS A 10 -11.22 9.23 -7.45
CA LYS A 10 -12.59 9.77 -7.48
C LYS A 10 -13.49 9.15 -6.41
N LYS A 11 -13.44 7.83 -6.25
CA LYS A 11 -14.26 7.10 -5.28
C LYS A 11 -13.86 7.43 -3.84
N LEU A 12 -12.56 7.42 -3.51
CA LEU A 12 -12.08 7.77 -2.18
C LEU A 12 -12.39 9.22 -1.83
N SER A 13 -12.21 10.14 -2.78
CA SER A 13 -12.61 11.55 -2.61
C SER A 13 -14.10 11.70 -2.33
N HIS A 14 -14.96 11.00 -3.09
CA HIS A 14 -16.42 11.00 -2.86
C HIS A 14 -16.77 10.43 -1.48
N LYS A 15 -16.04 9.42 -1.02
CA LYS A 15 -16.22 8.83 0.32
C LYS A 15 -15.64 9.71 1.44
N GLY A 16 -14.89 10.75 1.14
CA GLY A 16 -14.17 11.60 2.09
C GLY A 16 -13.08 10.82 2.84
N ARG A 17 -12.41 9.88 2.14
CA ARG A 17 -11.39 8.99 2.71
C ARG A 17 -10.01 9.30 2.18
N THR A 18 -9.04 9.13 3.04
CA THR A 18 -7.64 9.47 2.81
C THR A 18 -6.74 8.24 2.77
N LEU A 19 -5.62 8.35 2.05
CA LEU A 19 -4.67 7.28 1.76
C LEU A 19 -3.23 7.73 2.05
N ALA A 20 -2.41 6.80 2.56
CA ALA A 20 -0.96 6.96 2.68
C ALA A 20 -0.22 5.70 2.21
N VAL A 21 1.05 5.83 1.79
CA VAL A 21 1.83 4.74 1.20
C VAL A 21 3.21 4.61 1.86
N ALA A 22 3.59 3.38 2.27
CA ALA A 22 4.95 3.02 2.66
C ALA A 22 5.62 2.23 1.54
N GLU A 23 6.65 2.81 0.93
CA GLU A 23 7.30 2.29 -0.25
C GLU A 23 8.72 1.83 0.05
N SER A 24 9.05 0.58 -0.33
CA SER A 24 10.43 0.11 -0.34
C SER A 24 10.98 0.09 -1.77
N LEU A 25 10.83 -1.00 -2.52
CA LEU A 25 11.42 -1.16 -3.85
C LEU A 25 10.90 -0.15 -4.89
N THR A 26 9.71 0.38 -4.72
CA THR A 26 9.10 1.37 -5.62
C THR A 26 9.61 2.79 -5.41
N ALA A 27 10.10 3.10 -4.20
CA ALA A 27 10.84 4.33 -3.88
C ALA A 27 10.13 5.63 -4.32
N GLY A 28 8.83 5.75 -4.01
CA GLY A 28 8.02 6.93 -4.31
C GLY A 28 7.18 6.82 -5.59
N MET A 29 7.30 5.73 -6.37
CA MET A 29 6.55 5.58 -7.62
C MET A 29 5.04 5.46 -7.41
N VAL A 30 4.59 4.79 -6.34
CA VAL A 30 3.14 4.67 -6.05
C VAL A 30 2.57 6.05 -5.69
N CYS A 31 3.23 6.80 -4.82
CA CYS A 31 2.85 8.17 -4.50
C CYS A 31 2.82 9.06 -5.73
N ALA A 32 3.86 9.02 -6.57
CA ALA A 32 3.95 9.80 -7.80
C ALA A 32 2.84 9.43 -8.79
N HIS A 33 2.56 8.12 -8.93
CA HIS A 33 1.49 7.63 -9.80
C HIS A 33 0.11 8.13 -9.35
N LEU A 34 -0.22 7.99 -8.06
CA LEU A 34 -1.48 8.50 -7.51
C LEU A 34 -1.58 10.02 -7.58
N ALA A 35 -0.48 10.74 -7.30
CA ALA A 35 -0.43 12.20 -7.35
C ALA A 35 -0.60 12.75 -8.77
N SER A 36 -0.32 11.96 -9.82
CA SER A 36 -0.56 12.36 -11.21
C SER A 36 -2.05 12.46 -11.58
N VAL A 37 -2.95 11.93 -10.75
CA VAL A 37 -4.39 11.96 -10.98
C VAL A 37 -4.99 13.27 -10.49
N PRO A 38 -5.77 14.01 -11.32
CA PRO A 38 -6.50 15.18 -10.87
C PRO A 38 -7.40 14.87 -9.66
N GLY A 39 -7.33 15.71 -8.64
CA GLY A 39 -8.08 15.51 -7.39
C GLY A 39 -7.35 14.64 -6.33
N ALA A 40 -6.15 14.15 -6.61
CA ALA A 40 -5.36 13.35 -5.67
C ALA A 40 -5.12 14.06 -4.33
N SER A 41 -5.02 15.39 -4.31
CA SER A 41 -4.82 16.19 -3.09
C SER A 41 -5.94 16.06 -2.05
N ALA A 42 -7.13 15.63 -2.45
CA ALA A 42 -8.22 15.35 -1.52
C ALA A 42 -8.12 13.97 -0.86
N VAL A 43 -7.26 13.08 -1.38
CA VAL A 43 -7.15 11.67 -0.98
C VAL A 43 -5.76 11.33 -0.44
N LEU A 44 -4.70 11.64 -1.20
CA LEU A 44 -3.33 11.28 -0.84
C LEU A 44 -2.82 12.24 0.24
N ARG A 45 -2.62 11.72 1.46
CA ARG A 45 -2.05 12.49 2.57
C ARG A 45 -0.53 12.57 2.53
N GLY A 46 0.10 11.53 1.99
CA GLY A 46 1.55 11.44 1.91
C GLY A 46 2.03 10.00 1.77
N GLY A 47 3.34 9.85 1.87
CA GLY A 47 3.99 8.55 1.89
C GLY A 47 5.40 8.64 2.43
N VAL A 48 5.92 7.48 2.82
CA VAL A 48 7.30 7.35 3.31
C VAL A 48 8.05 6.34 2.43
N VAL A 49 9.31 6.66 2.11
CA VAL A 49 10.22 5.72 1.47
C VAL A 49 11.05 5.05 2.56
N VAL A 50 10.73 3.79 2.84
CA VAL A 50 11.37 2.96 3.87
C VAL A 50 12.32 1.95 3.21
N TYR A 51 13.28 2.47 2.44
CA TYR A 51 14.16 1.64 1.61
C TYR A 51 15.11 0.79 2.45
N ALA A 52 15.78 1.38 3.43
CA ALA A 52 16.58 0.66 4.40
C ALA A 52 15.69 -0.13 5.38
N THR A 53 16.22 -1.24 5.90
CA THR A 53 15.43 -2.15 6.76
C THR A 53 15.01 -1.50 8.06
N ASP A 54 15.89 -0.76 8.72
CA ASP A 54 15.64 -0.03 9.98
C ASP A 54 14.57 1.06 9.84
N LEU A 55 14.45 1.69 8.66
CA LEU A 55 13.42 2.70 8.41
C LEU A 55 11.99 2.09 8.38
N LYS A 56 11.85 0.81 8.09
CA LYS A 56 10.55 0.12 8.17
C LYS A 56 10.00 0.12 9.60
N HIS A 57 10.89 -0.06 10.58
CA HIS A 57 10.56 0.08 12.00
C HIS A 57 10.38 1.56 12.37
N THR A 58 11.39 2.38 12.13
CA THR A 58 11.45 3.75 12.65
C THR A 58 10.35 4.66 12.10
N LEU A 59 9.99 4.53 10.80
CA LEU A 59 9.04 5.43 10.14
C LEU A 59 7.65 4.81 9.95
N ALA A 60 7.55 3.48 9.89
CA ALA A 60 6.29 2.79 9.64
C ALA A 60 5.94 1.75 10.72
N GLY A 61 6.68 1.71 11.83
CA GLY A 61 6.32 0.94 13.03
C GLY A 61 6.30 -0.58 12.85
N VAL A 62 7.00 -1.12 11.84
CA VAL A 62 7.15 -2.58 11.68
C VAL A 62 7.90 -3.14 12.88
N ASP A 63 7.48 -4.28 13.39
CA ASP A 63 8.12 -4.96 14.52
C ASP A 63 9.60 -5.23 14.22
N GLU A 64 10.50 -4.74 15.08
CA GLU A 64 11.94 -4.89 14.93
C GLU A 64 12.36 -6.38 15.00
N GLU A 65 11.71 -7.16 15.86
CA GLU A 65 11.98 -8.59 15.99
C GLU A 65 11.56 -9.36 14.72
N LEU A 66 10.44 -8.98 14.10
CA LEU A 66 10.03 -9.52 12.80
C LEU A 66 11.10 -9.26 11.73
N LEU A 67 11.59 -8.02 11.65
CA LEU A 67 12.64 -7.66 10.69
C LEU A 67 13.95 -8.42 10.94
N ARG A 68 14.31 -8.65 12.20
CA ARG A 68 15.50 -9.39 12.59
C ARG A 68 15.39 -10.89 12.24
N GLN A 69 14.22 -11.48 12.43
CA GLN A 69 14.00 -12.93 12.22
C GLN A 69 13.74 -13.28 10.76
N ARG A 70 12.95 -12.47 10.05
CA ARG A 70 12.41 -12.80 8.72
C ARG A 70 12.93 -11.89 7.61
N GLY A 71 13.72 -10.88 7.97
CA GLY A 71 14.22 -9.90 7.01
C GLY A 71 13.15 -8.91 6.51
N PRO A 72 13.55 -7.99 5.61
CA PRO A 72 12.66 -6.93 5.12
C PRO A 72 11.69 -7.40 4.03
N VAL A 73 11.93 -8.55 3.40
CA VAL A 73 11.12 -9.08 2.28
C VAL A 73 10.23 -10.20 2.80
N ASP A 74 9.07 -9.85 3.30
CA ASP A 74 8.14 -10.79 3.93
C ASP A 74 6.71 -10.25 3.84
N PRO A 75 5.68 -11.11 3.63
CA PRO A 75 4.29 -10.67 3.55
C PRO A 75 3.80 -10.00 4.84
N GLU A 76 4.30 -10.43 5.99
CA GLU A 76 3.97 -9.84 7.28
C GLU A 76 4.57 -8.44 7.44
N VAL A 77 5.78 -8.20 6.89
CA VAL A 77 6.37 -6.86 6.83
C VAL A 77 5.51 -5.93 5.99
N ALA A 78 5.07 -6.37 4.80
CA ALA A 78 4.13 -5.57 3.98
C ALA A 78 2.83 -5.29 4.76
N ARG A 79 2.31 -6.30 5.48
CA ARG A 79 1.08 -6.19 6.27
C ARG A 79 1.20 -5.16 7.39
N GLN A 80 2.36 -5.05 8.04
CA GLN A 80 2.60 -4.07 9.11
C GLN A 80 2.94 -2.67 8.58
N LEU A 81 3.59 -2.56 7.42
CA LEU A 81 3.86 -1.28 6.76
C LEU A 81 2.57 -0.49 6.48
N ALA A 82 1.50 -1.17 6.08
CA ALA A 82 0.25 -0.53 5.67
C ALA A 82 -0.43 0.23 6.83
N PRO A 83 -0.78 -0.37 7.99
CA PRO A 83 -1.31 0.38 9.13
C PRO A 83 -0.30 1.38 9.69
N GLY A 84 0.99 1.04 9.69
CA GLY A 84 2.03 1.92 10.20
C GLY A 84 2.08 3.26 9.48
N VAL A 85 2.08 3.26 8.14
CA VAL A 85 2.06 4.51 7.36
C VAL A 85 0.73 5.24 7.49
N ALA A 86 -0.39 4.52 7.57
CA ALA A 86 -1.69 5.15 7.78
C ALA A 86 -1.71 5.94 9.10
N HIS A 87 -1.17 5.38 10.18
CA HIS A 87 -1.02 6.07 11.46
C HIS A 87 -0.06 7.25 11.38
N ALA A 88 1.13 7.05 10.81
CA ALA A 88 2.14 8.11 10.70
C ALA A 88 1.64 9.33 9.91
N CYS A 89 0.81 9.10 8.90
CA CYS A 89 0.22 10.17 8.06
C CYS A 89 -1.19 10.60 8.49
N GLY A 90 -1.82 9.95 9.48
CA GLY A 90 -3.19 10.21 9.89
C GLY A 90 -4.19 9.91 8.76
N ALA A 91 -3.98 8.83 8.00
CA ALA A 91 -4.83 8.40 6.89
C ALA A 91 -5.82 7.31 7.30
N ASP A 92 -6.94 7.21 6.58
CA ASP A 92 -7.95 6.15 6.77
C ASP A 92 -7.50 4.81 6.18
N VAL A 93 -6.70 4.86 5.12
CA VAL A 93 -6.21 3.71 4.35
C VAL A 93 -4.69 3.79 4.26
N GLY A 94 -4.02 2.68 4.44
CA GLY A 94 -2.58 2.55 4.24
C GLY A 94 -2.23 1.49 3.22
N VAL A 95 -1.14 1.71 2.50
CA VAL A 95 -0.54 0.72 1.59
C VAL A 95 0.91 0.52 1.96
N GLY A 96 1.34 -0.74 2.04
CA GLY A 96 2.73 -1.11 2.30
C GLY A 96 3.27 -2.02 1.20
N LEU A 97 4.48 -1.74 0.72
CA LEU A 97 5.15 -2.55 -0.30
C LEU A 97 6.57 -2.91 0.15
N THR A 98 6.93 -4.18 -0.03
CA THR A 98 8.31 -4.65 0.11
C THR A 98 8.63 -5.71 -0.94
N GLY A 99 9.90 -5.92 -1.28
CA GLY A 99 10.29 -6.94 -2.26
C GLY A 99 11.63 -6.68 -2.94
N VAL A 100 12.00 -7.61 -3.83
CA VAL A 100 13.27 -7.65 -4.55
C VAL A 100 13.08 -7.27 -6.01
N ALA A 101 13.54 -6.08 -6.39
CA ALA A 101 13.51 -5.63 -7.79
C ALA A 101 14.71 -6.10 -8.61
N GLY A 102 15.75 -6.62 -7.96
CA GLY A 102 16.98 -7.06 -8.61
C GLY A 102 18.01 -5.93 -8.80
N PRO A 103 19.16 -6.18 -9.49
CA PRO A 103 19.38 -7.31 -10.40
C PRO A 103 19.58 -8.67 -9.73
N ASP A 104 20.10 -8.68 -8.48
CA ASP A 104 20.44 -9.89 -7.74
C ASP A 104 19.36 -10.24 -6.72
N PRO A 105 19.24 -11.52 -6.32
CA PRO A 105 18.44 -11.93 -5.17
C PRO A 105 18.91 -11.22 -3.90
N GLN A 106 18.04 -11.09 -2.91
CA GLN A 106 18.35 -10.48 -1.62
C GLN A 106 17.90 -11.40 -0.48
N ASP A 107 18.82 -11.71 0.45
CA ASP A 107 18.52 -12.48 1.68
C ASP A 107 17.78 -13.82 1.41
N GLY A 108 18.10 -14.50 0.29
CA GLY A 108 17.45 -15.74 -0.14
C GLY A 108 16.16 -15.55 -0.94
N HIS A 109 15.65 -14.34 -1.08
CA HIS A 109 14.46 -14.02 -1.86
C HIS A 109 14.81 -13.77 -3.34
N PRO A 110 14.13 -14.42 -4.28
CA PRO A 110 14.42 -14.26 -5.70
C PRO A 110 13.98 -12.88 -6.23
N VAL A 111 14.61 -12.48 -7.34
CA VAL A 111 14.22 -11.27 -8.07
C VAL A 111 12.77 -11.39 -8.55
N GLY A 112 11.97 -10.36 -8.27
CA GLY A 112 10.53 -10.32 -8.58
C GLY A 112 9.64 -10.80 -7.45
N GLU A 113 10.17 -11.24 -6.32
CA GLU A 113 9.37 -11.49 -5.13
C GLU A 113 8.97 -10.16 -4.49
N VAL A 114 7.68 -9.86 -4.54
CA VAL A 114 7.12 -8.59 -4.06
C VAL A 114 5.82 -8.86 -3.31
N TYR A 115 5.66 -8.19 -2.19
CA TYR A 115 4.46 -8.20 -1.37
C TYR A 115 3.87 -6.80 -1.29
N VAL A 116 2.55 -6.72 -1.49
CA VAL A 116 1.76 -5.49 -1.38
C VAL A 116 0.66 -5.74 -0.36
N ALA A 117 0.50 -4.83 0.57
CA ALA A 117 -0.59 -4.88 1.54
C ALA A 117 -1.40 -3.59 1.51
N ALA A 118 -2.70 -3.70 1.73
CA ALA A 118 -3.59 -2.59 2.03
C ALA A 118 -4.21 -2.80 3.42
N TRP A 119 -4.41 -1.72 4.14
CA TRP A 119 -5.09 -1.68 5.42
C TRP A 119 -6.12 -0.56 5.44
N VAL A 120 -7.28 -0.84 6.04
CA VAL A 120 -8.37 0.13 6.23
C VAL A 120 -8.70 0.21 7.71
N SER A 121 -8.74 1.42 8.25
CA SER A 121 -9.07 1.65 9.66
C SER A 121 -10.50 1.19 9.99
N ALA A 122 -10.75 0.78 11.24
CA ALA A 122 -12.07 0.36 11.68
C ALA A 122 -13.15 1.44 11.46
N GLN A 123 -12.78 2.73 11.60
CA GLN A 123 -13.68 3.84 11.35
C GLN A 123 -14.00 4.04 9.85
N ALA A 124 -13.16 3.51 8.97
CA ALA A 124 -13.35 3.60 7.54
C ALA A 124 -13.97 2.34 6.92
N LEU A 125 -14.11 1.26 7.67
CA LEU A 125 -14.77 0.04 7.20
C LEU A 125 -16.30 0.21 7.10
N ALA A 126 -16.89 -0.35 6.03
CA ALA A 126 -18.34 -0.35 5.82
C ALA A 126 -19.05 -1.33 6.76
N GLU A 127 -18.38 -2.43 7.12
CA GLU A 127 -18.82 -3.41 8.09
C GLU A 127 -17.78 -3.55 9.19
N THR A 128 -18.19 -3.49 10.44
CA THR A 128 -17.28 -3.58 11.59
C THR A 128 -16.80 -5.03 11.77
N ARG A 129 -15.76 -5.42 11.06
CA ARG A 129 -14.96 -6.58 11.45
C ARG A 129 -13.93 -6.10 12.45
N VAL A 130 -14.21 -6.26 13.73
CA VAL A 130 -13.24 -6.01 14.80
C VAL A 130 -12.25 -7.19 14.76
N PRO A 131 -10.95 -6.96 14.60
CA PRO A 131 -9.95 -8.02 14.77
C PRO A 131 -10.02 -8.55 16.21
N ALA A 132 -9.91 -9.87 16.36
CA ALA A 132 -9.98 -10.52 17.67
C ALA A 132 -8.67 -10.36 18.50
N ASP A 133 -7.65 -9.65 17.99
CA ASP A 133 -6.36 -9.45 18.67
C ASP A 133 -6.07 -7.97 18.89
N ASN A 134 -5.94 -7.60 20.18
CA ASN A 134 -5.64 -6.23 20.63
C ASN A 134 -4.20 -5.75 20.29
N ARG A 135 -3.41 -6.51 19.56
CA ARG A 135 -2.03 -6.16 19.18
C ARG A 135 -1.93 -5.39 17.88
N GLU A 136 -3.02 -5.33 17.11
CA GLU A 136 -3.06 -4.60 15.84
C GLU A 136 -3.94 -3.36 15.95
N PRO A 137 -3.60 -2.30 15.18
CA PRO A 137 -4.51 -1.18 15.00
C PRO A 137 -5.86 -1.70 14.51
N ALA A 138 -6.96 -1.25 15.15
CA ALA A 138 -8.29 -1.66 14.77
C ALA A 138 -8.55 -1.35 13.29
N GLY A 139 -8.72 -2.39 12.47
CA GLY A 139 -8.88 -2.31 11.02
C GLY A 139 -8.87 -3.68 10.36
N SER A 140 -8.81 -3.69 9.04
CA SER A 140 -8.67 -4.91 8.23
C SER A 140 -7.54 -4.77 7.23
N SER A 141 -6.77 -5.84 7.04
CA SER A 141 -5.65 -5.90 6.12
C SER A 141 -5.89 -6.91 5.00
N TRP A 142 -5.39 -6.60 3.82
CA TRP A 142 -5.33 -7.48 2.64
C TRP A 142 -3.89 -7.53 2.18
N VAL A 143 -3.39 -8.73 1.83
CA VAL A 143 -2.02 -8.91 1.35
C VAL A 143 -2.06 -9.66 0.01
N ARG A 144 -1.24 -9.20 -0.92
CA ARG A 144 -1.06 -9.81 -2.24
C ARG A 144 0.41 -10.05 -2.51
N THR A 145 0.73 -11.21 -3.04
CA THR A 145 2.03 -11.49 -3.67
C THR A 145 1.94 -11.12 -5.14
N LEU A 146 2.95 -10.41 -5.64
CA LEU A 146 3.05 -10.11 -7.07
C LEU A 146 3.24 -11.41 -7.85
N PRO A 147 2.41 -11.71 -8.87
CA PRO A 147 2.62 -12.86 -9.74
C PRO A 147 3.99 -12.81 -10.42
N GLN A 148 4.62 -13.96 -10.58
CA GLN A 148 5.87 -14.06 -11.34
C GLN A 148 5.60 -13.69 -12.80
N GLY A 149 6.30 -12.66 -13.28
CA GLY A 149 6.25 -12.21 -14.67
C GLY A 149 7.42 -12.75 -15.49
N PRO A 150 7.49 -12.41 -16.78
CA PRO A 150 8.55 -12.83 -17.68
C PRO A 150 9.87 -12.08 -17.42
N TRP A 151 10.19 -11.85 -16.16
CA TRP A 151 11.33 -11.02 -15.74
C TRP A 151 12.68 -11.53 -16.25
N GLY A 152 12.83 -12.88 -16.34
CA GLY A 152 14.06 -13.54 -16.76
C GLY A 152 14.49 -13.25 -18.20
N GLN A 153 13.58 -12.79 -19.05
CA GLN A 153 13.83 -12.45 -20.45
C GLN A 153 14.32 -11.01 -20.65
N LEU A 154 14.29 -10.19 -19.61
CA LEU A 154 14.65 -8.79 -19.67
C LEU A 154 16.11 -8.56 -19.21
N GLU A 155 16.75 -7.59 -19.82
CA GLU A 155 18.03 -7.07 -19.34
C GLU A 155 17.90 -6.53 -17.89
N PRO A 156 18.96 -6.59 -17.06
CA PRO A 156 18.86 -6.30 -15.63
C PRO A 156 18.20 -4.97 -15.27
N ALA A 157 18.54 -3.89 -15.97
CA ALA A 157 17.95 -2.58 -15.71
C ALA A 157 16.46 -2.51 -16.11
N ALA A 158 16.12 -3.09 -17.27
CA ALA A 158 14.75 -3.18 -17.76
C ALA A 158 13.90 -4.09 -16.84
N ARG A 159 14.47 -5.22 -16.41
CA ARG A 159 13.85 -6.14 -15.42
C ARG A 159 13.51 -5.41 -14.14
N ARG A 160 14.47 -4.71 -13.54
CA ARG A 160 14.27 -3.95 -12.32
C ARG A 160 13.14 -2.93 -12.46
N GLN A 161 13.11 -2.18 -13.57
CA GLN A 161 12.06 -1.19 -13.80
C GLN A 161 10.69 -1.86 -14.02
N ALA A 162 10.63 -2.97 -14.77
CA ALA A 162 9.40 -3.71 -15.00
C ALA A 162 8.79 -4.27 -13.70
N ILE A 163 9.60 -4.82 -12.79
CA ILE A 163 9.15 -5.31 -11.48
C ILE A 163 8.60 -4.14 -10.64
N ARG A 164 9.30 -3.01 -10.60
CA ARG A 164 8.84 -1.82 -9.86
C ARG A 164 7.53 -1.28 -10.42
N SER A 165 7.37 -1.22 -11.74
CA SER A 165 6.12 -0.81 -12.39
C SER A 165 4.98 -1.76 -12.07
N ALA A 166 5.22 -3.08 -12.18
CA ALA A 166 4.22 -4.09 -11.82
C ALA A 166 3.82 -4.05 -10.34
N ALA A 167 4.74 -3.66 -9.45
CA ALA A 167 4.42 -3.44 -8.03
C ALA A 167 3.51 -2.22 -7.82
N VAL A 168 3.67 -1.15 -8.62
CA VAL A 168 2.77 0.01 -8.62
C VAL A 168 1.37 -0.41 -9.08
N ASP A 169 1.28 -1.13 -10.20
CA ASP A 169 0.01 -1.62 -10.74
C ASP A 169 -0.71 -2.53 -9.72
N ALA A 170 0.04 -3.46 -9.10
CA ALA A 170 -0.50 -4.35 -8.06
C ALA A 170 -1.03 -3.59 -6.84
N ALA A 171 -0.40 -2.47 -6.46
CA ALA A 171 -0.87 -1.63 -5.36
C ALA A 171 -2.19 -0.92 -5.70
N VAL A 172 -2.31 -0.39 -6.91
CA VAL A 172 -3.55 0.24 -7.41
C VAL A 172 -4.67 -0.79 -7.51
N ASP A 173 -4.39 -1.97 -8.08
CA ASP A 173 -5.37 -3.04 -8.24
C ASP A 173 -5.87 -3.56 -6.88
N LEU A 174 -4.98 -3.73 -5.90
CA LEU A 174 -5.36 -4.12 -4.55
C LEU A 174 -6.25 -3.06 -3.90
N LEU A 175 -5.93 -1.78 -4.06
CA LEU A 175 -6.76 -0.68 -3.55
C LEU A 175 -8.15 -0.64 -4.22
N VAL A 176 -8.25 -0.95 -5.51
CA VAL A 176 -9.54 -1.04 -6.23
C VAL A 176 -10.38 -2.20 -5.68
N GLU A 177 -9.77 -3.34 -5.35
CA GLU A 177 -10.48 -4.47 -4.73
C GLU A 177 -10.95 -4.16 -3.30
N VAL A 178 -10.16 -3.41 -2.54
CA VAL A 178 -10.46 -3.04 -1.15
C VAL A 178 -11.48 -1.90 -1.06
N GLU A 179 -11.54 -1.03 -2.07
CA GLU A 179 -12.39 0.17 -2.09
C GLU A 179 -13.88 -0.10 -1.76
N PRO A 180 -14.52 -1.18 -2.20
CA PRO A 180 -15.92 -1.47 -1.85
C PRO A 180 -16.15 -1.67 -0.34
N HIS A 181 -15.13 -2.07 0.41
CA HIS A 181 -15.21 -2.25 1.86
C HIS A 181 -15.07 -0.94 2.65
N ILE A 182 -14.78 0.18 1.97
CA ILE A 182 -14.57 1.49 2.57
C ILE A 182 -15.88 2.26 2.63
N ALA A 183 -16.29 2.67 3.84
CA ALA A 183 -17.51 3.44 4.07
C ALA A 183 -17.34 4.92 3.70
N VAL A 184 -18.45 5.58 3.35
CA VAL A 184 -18.55 7.03 3.26
C VAL A 184 -18.42 7.67 4.64
N THR A 185 -17.65 8.76 4.76
CA THR A 185 -17.53 9.51 6.02
C THR A 185 -18.88 10.10 6.42
N ALA A 186 -19.23 10.07 7.71
CA ALA A 186 -20.54 10.54 8.20
C ALA A 186 -20.86 11.99 7.81
N GLY A 187 -19.84 12.88 7.75
CA GLY A 187 -20.00 14.27 7.30
C GLY A 187 -20.26 14.45 5.80
N ASN A 188 -19.95 13.44 4.98
CA ASN A 188 -20.10 13.53 3.51
C ASN A 188 -21.44 12.92 3.03
N LYS A 189 -22.21 12.28 3.91
CA LYS A 189 -23.52 11.70 3.58
C LYS A 189 -24.53 12.77 3.13
N SER A 190 -24.43 13.99 3.65
CA SER A 190 -25.34 15.08 3.28
C SER A 190 -25.15 15.60 1.85
N GLN A 191 -23.97 15.46 1.25
CA GLN A 191 -23.72 15.88 -0.14
C GLN A 191 -24.08 14.79 -1.17
N ALA A 192 -24.10 13.52 -0.78
CA ALA A 192 -24.43 12.41 -1.66
C ALA A 192 -25.95 12.26 -1.93
N LEU A 193 -26.80 12.84 -1.09
CA LEU A 193 -28.26 12.79 -1.22
C LEU A 193 -28.85 13.98 -2.03
N LEU A 194 -28.00 14.92 -2.47
CA LEU A 194 -28.42 16.14 -3.20
C LEU A 194 -27.96 16.16 -4.66
N ARG A 195 -27.58 15.02 -5.24
CA ARG A 195 -27.23 14.92 -6.65
C ARG A 195 -27.94 13.79 -7.35
#